data_7e51731be5d4616be04c413bcd6d4e1e
#
_entry.id   7e51731be5d4616be04c413bcd6d4e1e
#
_cell.length_a   1.000
_cell.length_b   1.000
_cell.length_c   1.000
_cell.angle_alpha   90.00
_cell.angle_beta   90.00
_cell.angle_gamma   90.00
#
_symmetry.space_group_name_H-M   'P 1'
#
loop_
_entity.id
_entity.type
_entity.pdbx_description
1 polymer ?
#
loop_
_entity_poly.entity_id
_entity_poly.type
_entity_poly.pdbx_seq_one_letter_code
_entity_poly.pdbx_strand_id
1 'polypeptide(L)'
;MEYISTRGHVKDAGSASRFTDILLAGLMPDGGLAMPMDYPRLAASDLAAMRRMNYRELALSLLSLFADDIPLADLKATIDRTYTADIYGNARADEDPQDITPLRTLEPGLHLLALSNGPTLAFKDIAMQLLGNLFEYVLTRNGQSLNILGATSGDTGSSAEYAMRGKRGIRVFMLSPLGKMSAFQTAQMFSLQDPNIHNLAVRGVFDDCQDIVKAVSNDHAFKAKYRIGTVNSINWARVSAQIVYYFKAYFAATRHDGEAVSFSVPSGNFGNICAGHIARMMGLPIRRLILATNENDVLDEFFRTGVYRPRATAETRQTSSPSMDISKASNFERFVFDLVGRDASKVRELWTSVDRGGAFDLSGTPWFAGIADHGFVSGRSTHADRLATIRRVFERHELMIDTHTADGIKVGLEHREAGVPLICLETALPAKFAETIGEALGRAPLRPPGFENIEDLPQRSVAIEPDVQAVKDFIARHVAA
;
A
#
# COMPACT_ATOMS: atom_id res chain seq x y z
N MET A 1 -1.89 0.22 23.23
CA MET A 1 -2.15 1.28 22.23
C MET A 1 -3.65 1.39 22.03
N GLU A 2 -4.16 2.60 22.10
CA GLU A 2 -5.57 2.89 21.80
C GLU A 2 -5.70 3.54 20.43
N TYR A 3 -6.80 3.25 19.75
CA TYR A 3 -7.07 3.75 18.39
C TYR A 3 -8.32 4.61 18.37
N ILE A 4 -8.24 5.71 17.64
CA ILE A 4 -9.29 6.69 17.45
C ILE A 4 -9.65 6.82 15.96
N SER A 5 -10.84 7.34 15.68
CA SER A 5 -11.26 7.65 14.32
C SER A 5 -10.76 9.04 13.89
N THR A 6 -10.34 9.16 12.63
CA THR A 6 -10.06 10.47 12.02
C THR A 6 -11.29 11.39 11.97
N ARG A 7 -12.51 10.85 12.11
CA ARG A 7 -13.78 11.61 12.03
C ARG A 7 -14.59 11.60 13.33
N GLY A 8 -14.23 10.75 14.31
CA GLY A 8 -14.91 10.63 15.59
C GLY A 8 -14.45 11.62 16.64
N HIS A 9 -15.29 11.89 17.65
CA HIS A 9 -14.84 12.59 18.84
C HIS A 9 -14.20 11.61 19.82
N VAL A 10 -13.03 11.95 20.35
CA VAL A 10 -12.33 11.15 21.37
C VAL A 10 -13.21 10.88 22.61
N LYS A 11 -14.19 11.77 22.88
CA LYS A 11 -15.11 11.67 24.03
C LYS A 11 -16.38 10.85 23.76
N ASP A 12 -16.74 10.64 22.50
CA ASP A 12 -17.98 9.90 22.13
C ASP A 12 -17.70 8.41 21.85
N ALA A 13 -16.43 8.04 21.71
CA ALA A 13 -16.01 6.65 21.57
C ALA A 13 -16.03 5.97 22.95
N GLY A 14 -17.16 5.44 23.34
CA GLY A 14 -17.33 4.69 24.60
C GLY A 14 -16.51 3.41 24.73
N SER A 15 -15.58 3.15 23.79
CA SER A 15 -14.50 2.17 23.88
C SER A 15 -13.39 2.55 22.89
N ALA A 16 -12.23 2.86 23.40
CA ALA A 16 -11.02 2.90 22.57
C ALA A 16 -10.83 1.53 21.91
N SER A 17 -10.75 1.50 20.59
CA SER A 17 -10.52 0.25 19.86
C SER A 17 -9.08 -0.21 20.03
N ARG A 18 -8.88 -1.52 20.13
CA ARG A 18 -7.55 -2.14 20.17
C ARG A 18 -7.10 -2.51 18.76
N PHE A 19 -5.84 -2.89 18.60
CA PHE A 19 -5.30 -3.25 17.28
C PHE A 19 -6.07 -4.41 16.64
N THR A 20 -6.40 -5.46 17.38
CA THR A 20 -7.15 -6.61 16.85
C THR A 20 -8.57 -6.26 16.42
N ASP A 21 -9.21 -5.26 17.03
CA ASP A 21 -10.54 -4.79 16.65
C ASP A 21 -10.49 -4.07 15.29
N ILE A 22 -9.58 -3.11 15.14
CA ILE A 22 -9.44 -2.33 13.89
C ILE A 22 -8.85 -3.16 12.75
N LEU A 23 -8.08 -4.19 13.07
CA LEU A 23 -7.53 -5.13 12.09
C LEU A 23 -8.64 -5.77 11.25
N LEU A 24 -9.68 -6.31 11.89
CA LEU A 24 -10.80 -6.97 11.21
C LEU A 24 -11.83 -5.99 10.66
N ALA A 25 -12.04 -4.87 11.33
CA ALA A 25 -13.04 -3.87 10.93
C ALA A 25 -12.64 -3.11 9.66
N GLY A 26 -11.37 -2.77 9.51
CA GLY A 26 -10.83 -2.00 8.38
C GLY A 26 -11.15 -0.51 8.44
N LEU A 27 -12.40 -0.14 8.68
CA LEU A 27 -12.89 1.23 8.91
C LEU A 27 -13.43 1.37 10.34
N MET A 28 -13.38 2.58 10.87
CA MET A 28 -14.06 2.91 12.12
C MET A 28 -15.58 3.01 11.89
N PRO A 29 -16.40 2.85 12.95
CA PRO A 29 -17.87 2.81 12.82
C PRO A 29 -18.49 4.07 12.18
N ASP A 30 -17.83 5.22 12.31
CA ASP A 30 -18.24 6.50 11.72
C ASP A 30 -17.75 6.71 10.27
N GLY A 31 -17.12 5.70 9.69
CA GLY A 31 -16.52 5.74 8.34
C GLY A 31 -15.17 6.42 8.26
N GLY A 32 -14.63 6.90 9.38
CA GLY A 32 -13.27 7.43 9.46
C GLY A 32 -12.20 6.33 9.46
N LEU A 33 -10.94 6.74 9.43
CA LEU A 33 -9.80 5.84 9.44
C LEU A 33 -9.26 5.67 10.87
N ALA A 34 -8.81 4.45 11.19
CA ALA A 34 -8.16 4.20 12.47
C ALA A 34 -6.79 4.87 12.53
N MET A 35 -6.53 5.58 13.64
CA MET A 35 -5.25 6.19 13.97
C MET A 35 -4.89 5.86 15.42
N PRO A 36 -3.60 5.62 15.76
CA PRO A 36 -3.22 5.52 17.17
C PRO A 36 -3.51 6.85 17.87
N MET A 37 -3.89 6.81 19.13
CA MET A 37 -4.17 8.02 19.90
C MET A 37 -2.94 8.94 19.93
N ASP A 38 -1.76 8.35 20.11
CA ASP A 38 -0.47 9.03 20.03
C ASP A 38 0.52 8.18 19.23
N TYR A 39 1.45 8.83 18.56
CA TYR A 39 2.56 8.12 17.94
C TYR A 39 3.64 7.78 18.99
N PRO A 40 4.12 6.51 19.03
CA PRO A 40 5.28 6.17 19.84
C PRO A 40 6.47 7.05 19.44
N ARG A 41 7.12 7.67 20.43
CA ARG A 41 8.32 8.47 20.20
C ARG A 41 9.56 7.66 20.57
N LEU A 42 10.47 7.53 19.62
CA LEU A 42 11.71 6.80 19.81
C LEU A 42 12.83 7.75 20.18
N ALA A 43 13.58 7.39 21.23
CA ALA A 43 14.78 8.13 21.62
C ALA A 43 15.97 7.73 20.72
N ALA A 44 17.05 8.50 20.77
CA ALA A 44 18.28 8.20 20.05
C ALA A 44 18.86 6.82 20.43
N SER A 45 18.72 6.41 21.71
CA SER A 45 19.12 5.09 22.19
C SER A 45 18.33 3.95 21.52
N ASP A 46 17.04 4.17 21.25
CA ASP A 46 16.20 3.19 20.58
C ASP A 46 16.62 3.01 19.12
N LEU A 47 16.88 4.13 18.42
CA LEU A 47 17.41 4.09 17.05
C LEU A 47 18.76 3.38 16.97
N ALA A 48 19.66 3.66 17.92
CA ALA A 48 20.97 3.01 17.98
C ALA A 48 20.86 1.49 18.20
N ALA A 49 19.91 1.03 19.02
CA ALA A 49 19.63 -0.37 19.21
C ALA A 49 19.04 -1.02 17.97
N MET A 50 18.05 -0.37 17.33
CA MET A 50 17.35 -0.84 16.14
C MET A 50 18.27 -0.98 14.92
N ARG A 51 19.31 -0.14 14.79
CA ARG A 51 20.30 -0.19 13.70
C ARG A 51 20.98 -1.56 13.55
N ARG A 52 21.07 -2.34 14.62
CA ARG A 52 21.73 -3.66 14.64
C ARG A 52 20.77 -4.81 14.36
N MET A 53 19.47 -4.52 14.30
CA MET A 53 18.42 -5.52 14.13
C MET A 53 18.30 -5.96 12.67
N ASN A 54 18.07 -7.25 12.45
CA ASN A 54 17.61 -7.72 11.17
C ASN A 54 16.14 -7.31 10.94
N TYR A 55 15.61 -7.57 9.73
CA TYR A 55 14.25 -7.10 9.37
C TYR A 55 13.15 -7.63 10.33
N ARG A 56 13.22 -8.89 10.75
CA ARG A 56 12.22 -9.50 11.65
C ARG A 56 12.28 -8.94 13.06
N GLU A 57 13.49 -8.74 13.57
CA GLU A 57 13.71 -8.11 14.88
C GLU A 57 13.22 -6.65 14.87
N LEU A 58 13.52 -5.91 13.80
CA LEU A 58 13.06 -4.55 13.61
C LEU A 58 11.52 -4.48 13.48
N ALA A 59 10.93 -5.41 12.71
CA ALA A 59 9.47 -5.51 12.57
C ALA A 59 8.81 -5.81 13.93
N LEU A 60 9.37 -6.73 14.72
CA LEU A 60 8.86 -7.03 16.07
C LEU A 60 8.95 -5.80 16.98
N SER A 61 10.10 -5.14 16.99
CA SER A 61 10.33 -3.95 17.83
C SER A 61 9.36 -2.82 17.52
N LEU A 62 9.09 -2.55 16.22
CA LEU A 62 8.19 -1.48 15.81
C LEU A 62 6.72 -1.86 15.91
N LEU A 63 6.34 -3.06 15.46
CA LEU A 63 4.93 -3.48 15.44
C LEU A 63 4.38 -3.74 16.83
N SER A 64 5.19 -4.18 17.80
CA SER A 64 4.76 -4.35 19.19
C SER A 64 4.32 -3.03 19.86
N LEU A 65 4.80 -1.88 19.36
CA LEU A 65 4.35 -0.57 19.84
C LEU A 65 2.92 -0.27 19.44
N PHE A 66 2.43 -0.88 18.36
CA PHE A 66 1.09 -0.66 17.81
C PHE A 66 0.12 -1.81 18.15
N ALA A 67 0.60 -3.06 18.16
CA ALA A 67 -0.20 -4.26 18.37
C ALA A 67 0.02 -4.87 19.77
N ASP A 68 -0.10 -4.05 20.80
CA ASP A 68 0.20 -4.42 22.20
C ASP A 68 -0.87 -5.34 22.85
N ASP A 69 -1.99 -5.56 22.18
CA ASP A 69 -3.03 -6.53 22.54
C ASP A 69 -2.79 -7.95 21.96
N ILE A 70 -1.75 -8.10 21.13
CA ILE A 70 -1.23 -9.41 20.71
C ILE A 70 -0.06 -9.80 21.63
N PRO A 71 -0.06 -10.97 22.28
CA PRO A 71 1.08 -11.45 23.05
C PRO A 71 2.37 -11.41 22.22
N LEU A 72 3.46 -10.91 22.80
CA LEU A 72 4.72 -10.70 22.07
C LEU A 72 5.25 -11.97 21.40
N ALA A 73 5.07 -13.13 22.03
CA ALA A 73 5.46 -14.41 21.45
C ALA A 73 4.67 -14.78 20.20
N ASP A 74 3.35 -14.48 20.18
CA ASP A 74 2.47 -14.73 19.05
C ASP A 74 2.74 -13.75 17.90
N LEU A 75 2.99 -12.48 18.23
CA LEU A 75 3.40 -11.49 17.26
C LEU A 75 4.74 -11.86 16.63
N LYS A 76 5.72 -12.27 17.43
CA LYS A 76 7.00 -12.77 16.95
C LYS A 76 6.83 -13.96 16.02
N ALA A 77 6.07 -14.99 16.42
CA ALA A 77 5.80 -16.14 15.58
C ALA A 77 5.12 -15.78 14.26
N THR A 78 4.24 -14.77 14.28
CA THR A 78 3.58 -14.25 13.08
C THR A 78 4.57 -13.53 12.15
N ILE A 79 5.45 -12.71 12.69
CA ILE A 79 6.50 -12.00 11.95
C ILE A 79 7.51 -12.99 11.36
N ASP A 80 7.96 -13.96 12.15
CA ASP A 80 8.97 -14.96 11.74
C ASP A 80 8.49 -15.80 10.54
N ARG A 81 7.20 -16.17 10.50
CA ARG A 81 6.63 -16.90 9.35
C ARG A 81 6.27 -15.99 8.16
N THR A 82 6.20 -14.67 8.36
CA THR A 82 5.88 -13.71 7.29
C THR A 82 7.11 -13.33 6.50
N TYR A 83 8.15 -12.87 7.18
CA TYR A 83 9.33 -12.28 6.54
C TYR A 83 10.46 -13.30 6.43
N THR A 84 10.34 -14.18 5.44
CA THR A 84 11.32 -15.23 5.16
C THR A 84 11.90 -15.12 3.76
N ALA A 85 13.10 -15.61 3.54
CA ALA A 85 13.70 -15.68 2.22
C ALA A 85 12.87 -16.50 1.21
N ASP A 86 12.14 -17.52 1.69
CA ASP A 86 11.27 -18.33 0.81
C ASP A 86 10.10 -17.54 0.27
N ILE A 87 9.55 -16.58 1.05
CA ILE A 87 8.45 -15.71 0.62
C ILE A 87 8.96 -14.53 -0.21
N TYR A 88 10.13 -13.98 0.13
CA TYR A 88 10.73 -12.82 -0.54
C TYR A 88 11.95 -13.20 -1.37
N GLY A 89 11.91 -14.37 -1.99
CA GLY A 89 13.02 -14.94 -2.76
C GLY A 89 13.19 -14.40 -4.18
N ASN A 90 12.36 -13.45 -4.64
CA ASN A 90 12.46 -12.85 -5.97
C ASN A 90 13.50 -11.70 -6.01
N ALA A 91 14.52 -11.79 -5.17
CA ALA A 91 15.64 -10.85 -5.17
C ALA A 91 16.40 -10.89 -6.49
N ARG A 92 17.01 -9.77 -6.86
CA ARG A 92 17.91 -9.73 -8.02
C ARG A 92 19.15 -10.59 -7.76
N ALA A 93 19.77 -11.09 -8.83
CA ALA A 93 20.86 -12.08 -8.74
C ALA A 93 22.08 -11.62 -7.92
N ASP A 94 22.28 -10.32 -7.76
CA ASP A 94 23.37 -9.70 -7.00
C ASP A 94 22.96 -9.22 -5.60
N GLU A 95 21.74 -9.49 -5.18
CA GLU A 95 21.21 -9.14 -3.85
C GLU A 95 21.25 -10.35 -2.91
N ASP A 96 21.45 -10.08 -1.60
CA ASP A 96 21.35 -11.12 -0.58
C ASP A 96 19.88 -11.56 -0.42
N PRO A 97 19.52 -12.81 -0.73
CA PRO A 97 18.14 -13.28 -0.59
C PRO A 97 17.64 -13.31 0.86
N GLN A 98 18.51 -13.19 1.86
CA GLN A 98 18.14 -13.06 3.26
C GLN A 98 17.75 -11.61 3.65
N ASP A 99 18.14 -10.61 2.86
CA ASP A 99 17.70 -9.23 3.08
C ASP A 99 16.35 -9.01 2.40
N ILE A 100 15.30 -8.94 3.21
CA ILE A 100 13.91 -8.80 2.74
C ILE A 100 13.70 -7.53 1.90
N THR A 101 14.40 -6.45 2.24
CA THR A 101 14.30 -5.15 1.57
C THR A 101 15.68 -4.54 1.35
N PRO A 102 16.48 -5.11 0.42
CA PRO A 102 17.84 -4.63 0.18
C PRO A 102 17.84 -3.19 -0.34
N LEU A 103 18.84 -2.42 0.10
CA LEU A 103 19.09 -1.06 -0.37
C LEU A 103 20.19 -1.09 -1.44
N ARG A 104 19.82 -0.82 -2.68
CA ARG A 104 20.76 -0.71 -3.81
C ARG A 104 21.24 0.73 -3.95
N THR A 105 22.54 0.94 -3.96
CA THR A 105 23.13 2.24 -4.30
C THR A 105 23.25 2.36 -5.81
N LEU A 106 22.56 3.34 -6.40
CA LEU A 106 22.66 3.66 -7.82
C LEU A 106 23.88 4.54 -8.10
N GLU A 107 24.06 5.57 -7.28
CA GLU A 107 25.22 6.45 -7.27
C GLU A 107 25.39 7.07 -5.88
N PRO A 108 26.49 7.75 -5.56
CA PRO A 108 26.70 8.36 -4.24
C PRO A 108 25.51 9.25 -3.83
N GLY A 109 24.85 8.87 -2.73
CA GLY A 109 23.69 9.57 -2.20
C GLY A 109 22.38 9.38 -2.98
N LEU A 110 22.30 8.41 -3.90
CA LEU A 110 21.05 7.98 -4.57
C LEU A 110 20.90 6.47 -4.41
N HIS A 111 19.80 6.08 -3.81
CA HIS A 111 19.53 4.69 -3.47
C HIS A 111 18.14 4.27 -3.96
N LEU A 112 18.00 2.98 -4.28
CA LEU A 112 16.74 2.31 -4.55
C LEU A 112 16.49 1.28 -3.43
N LEU A 113 15.39 1.38 -2.73
CA LEU A 113 14.95 0.37 -1.78
C LEU A 113 14.13 -0.67 -2.51
N ALA A 114 14.64 -1.89 -2.62
CA ALA A 114 13.94 -3.01 -3.23
C ALA A 114 12.82 -3.49 -2.30
N LEU A 115 11.57 -3.36 -2.73
CA LEU A 115 10.38 -3.74 -1.98
C LEU A 115 9.54 -4.81 -2.71
N SER A 116 9.98 -5.22 -3.91
CA SER A 116 9.17 -6.02 -4.83
C SER A 116 9.61 -7.49 -4.92
N ASN A 117 10.39 -7.95 -3.95
CA ASN A 117 10.95 -9.31 -3.91
C ASN A 117 9.92 -10.38 -3.44
N GLY A 118 8.72 -9.96 -3.10
CA GLY A 118 7.65 -10.83 -2.63
C GLY A 118 6.96 -11.65 -3.73
N PRO A 119 5.98 -12.49 -3.37
CA PRO A 119 5.40 -13.49 -4.28
C PRO A 119 4.61 -12.88 -5.45
N THR A 120 4.23 -11.61 -5.39
CA THR A 120 3.52 -10.97 -6.51
C THR A 120 4.33 -9.88 -7.20
N LEU A 121 5.61 -9.76 -6.87
CA LEU A 121 6.54 -8.81 -7.48
C LEU A 121 6.11 -7.34 -7.30
N ALA A 122 5.50 -7.03 -6.15
CA ALA A 122 5.04 -5.69 -5.80
C ALA A 122 5.27 -5.39 -4.32
N PHE A 123 5.57 -4.13 -3.97
CA PHE A 123 5.79 -3.68 -2.58
C PHE A 123 4.62 -4.01 -1.64
N LYS A 124 3.44 -4.18 -2.21
CA LYS A 124 2.22 -4.50 -1.46
C LYS A 124 2.33 -5.80 -0.66
N ASP A 125 3.16 -6.74 -1.13
CA ASP A 125 3.39 -8.02 -0.47
C ASP A 125 3.93 -7.85 0.95
N ILE A 126 4.78 -6.84 1.19
CA ILE A 126 5.35 -6.57 2.53
C ILE A 126 4.24 -6.43 3.59
N ALA A 127 3.19 -5.70 3.26
CA ALA A 127 2.08 -5.49 4.18
C ALA A 127 1.00 -6.59 4.08
N MET A 128 0.74 -7.10 2.88
CA MET A 128 -0.33 -8.09 2.68
C MET A 128 0.00 -9.45 3.29
N GLN A 129 1.25 -9.92 3.18
CA GLN A 129 1.65 -11.20 3.78
C GLN A 129 1.50 -11.16 5.32
N LEU A 130 1.88 -10.04 5.94
CA LEU A 130 1.66 -9.84 7.37
C LEU A 130 0.15 -9.78 7.70
N LEU A 131 -0.62 -9.02 6.93
CA LEU A 131 -2.08 -8.90 7.13
C LEU A 131 -2.76 -10.28 7.07
N GLY A 132 -2.42 -11.11 6.10
CA GLY A 132 -2.97 -12.46 5.97
C GLY A 132 -2.67 -13.34 7.19
N ASN A 133 -1.44 -13.28 7.70
CA ASN A 133 -1.04 -14.00 8.89
C ASN A 133 -1.70 -13.49 10.18
N LEU A 134 -1.88 -12.16 10.30
CA LEU A 134 -2.59 -11.55 11.42
C LEU A 134 -4.10 -11.87 11.38
N PHE A 135 -4.73 -11.84 10.20
CA PHE A 135 -6.13 -12.25 10.06
C PHE A 135 -6.32 -13.71 10.49
N GLU A 136 -5.52 -14.62 9.96
CA GLU A 136 -5.61 -16.03 10.34
C GLU A 136 -5.43 -16.24 11.86
N TYR A 137 -4.47 -15.53 12.47
CA TYR A 137 -4.23 -15.57 13.91
C TYR A 137 -5.47 -15.15 14.71
N VAL A 138 -6.01 -13.96 14.42
CA VAL A 138 -7.16 -13.42 15.17
C VAL A 138 -8.43 -14.23 14.92
N LEU A 139 -8.71 -14.61 13.68
CA LEU A 139 -9.88 -15.41 13.32
C LEU A 139 -9.84 -16.79 13.97
N THR A 140 -8.69 -17.45 13.97
CA THR A 140 -8.52 -18.76 14.64
C THR A 140 -8.73 -18.64 16.15
N ARG A 141 -8.16 -17.62 16.78
CA ARG A 141 -8.30 -17.37 18.22
C ARG A 141 -9.76 -17.10 18.62
N ASN A 142 -10.52 -16.43 17.77
CA ASN A 142 -11.91 -16.07 18.03
C ASN A 142 -12.92 -17.11 17.54
N GLY A 143 -12.50 -18.18 16.88
CA GLY A 143 -13.40 -19.14 16.23
C GLY A 143 -14.26 -18.53 15.13
N GLN A 144 -13.72 -17.53 14.41
CA GLN A 144 -14.43 -16.75 13.38
C GLN A 144 -13.93 -17.07 11.99
N SER A 145 -14.70 -16.64 11.00
CA SER A 145 -14.32 -16.64 9.59
C SER A 145 -14.56 -15.28 8.95
N LEU A 146 -13.88 -15.03 7.83
CA LEU A 146 -13.96 -13.77 7.08
C LEU A 146 -14.04 -14.10 5.59
N ASN A 147 -14.96 -13.46 4.88
CA ASN A 147 -15.07 -13.52 3.44
C ASN A 147 -14.65 -12.15 2.88
N ILE A 148 -13.49 -12.11 2.28
CA ILE A 148 -12.90 -10.90 1.71
C ILE A 148 -13.53 -10.65 0.35
N LEU A 149 -14.14 -9.49 0.17
CA LEU A 149 -14.63 -9.02 -1.11
C LEU A 149 -13.80 -7.81 -1.55
N GLY A 150 -13.25 -7.87 -2.76
CA GLY A 150 -12.41 -6.82 -3.29
C GLY A 150 -12.60 -6.61 -4.78
N ALA A 151 -12.23 -5.40 -5.25
CA ALA A 151 -12.09 -5.08 -6.66
C ALA A 151 -10.63 -4.71 -6.94
N THR A 152 -10.12 -5.13 -8.09
CA THR A 152 -8.73 -4.89 -8.46
C THR A 152 -8.54 -4.60 -9.95
N SER A 153 -7.52 -3.82 -10.25
CA SER A 153 -6.95 -3.65 -11.60
C SER A 153 -5.67 -4.47 -11.81
N GLY A 154 -5.28 -5.33 -10.83
CA GLY A 154 -4.12 -6.20 -10.89
C GLY A 154 -3.35 -6.34 -9.57
N ASP A 155 -2.44 -5.42 -9.26
CA ASP A 155 -1.46 -5.57 -8.16
C ASP A 155 -2.05 -5.78 -6.76
N THR A 156 -3.13 -5.07 -6.43
CA THR A 156 -3.74 -5.21 -5.10
C THR A 156 -4.44 -6.57 -4.96
N GLY A 157 -5.12 -7.02 -6.01
CA GLY A 157 -5.79 -8.32 -6.01
C GLY A 157 -4.81 -9.46 -5.92
N SER A 158 -3.77 -9.47 -6.76
CA SER A 158 -2.75 -10.51 -6.70
C SER A 158 -2.08 -10.59 -5.33
N SER A 159 -1.66 -9.46 -4.75
CA SER A 159 -1.05 -9.45 -3.41
C SER A 159 -2.02 -9.95 -2.33
N ALA A 160 -3.32 -9.61 -2.43
CA ALA A 160 -4.33 -10.07 -1.48
C ALA A 160 -4.56 -11.58 -1.58
N GLU A 161 -4.70 -12.11 -2.79
CA GLU A 161 -4.91 -13.53 -3.03
C GLU A 161 -3.73 -14.37 -2.56
N TYR A 162 -2.50 -13.98 -2.91
CA TYR A 162 -1.29 -14.67 -2.47
C TYR A 162 -1.10 -14.62 -0.94
N ALA A 163 -1.51 -13.54 -0.30
CA ALA A 163 -1.45 -13.43 1.15
C ALA A 163 -2.50 -14.27 1.88
N MET A 164 -3.66 -14.50 1.25
CA MET A 164 -4.81 -15.16 1.87
C MET A 164 -4.99 -16.61 1.41
N ARG A 165 -4.29 -17.07 0.36
CA ARG A 165 -4.39 -18.44 -0.15
C ARG A 165 -4.08 -19.46 0.94
N GLY A 166 -4.90 -20.51 1.03
CA GLY A 166 -4.73 -21.60 1.97
C GLY A 166 -4.94 -21.26 3.45
N LYS A 167 -5.29 -20.00 3.79
CA LYS A 167 -5.47 -19.60 5.19
C LYS A 167 -6.81 -20.05 5.77
N ARG A 168 -6.76 -20.50 7.03
CA ARG A 168 -7.94 -20.99 7.73
C ARG A 168 -8.93 -19.87 8.01
N GLY A 169 -10.21 -20.15 7.78
CA GLY A 169 -11.29 -19.21 8.06
C GLY A 169 -11.36 -18.01 7.11
N ILE A 170 -10.56 -17.97 6.05
CA ILE A 170 -10.54 -16.89 5.07
C ILE A 170 -10.95 -17.41 3.70
N ARG A 171 -11.89 -16.73 3.04
CA ARG A 171 -12.18 -16.86 1.61
C ARG A 171 -12.00 -15.51 0.94
N VAL A 172 -11.58 -15.52 -0.32
CA VAL A 172 -11.39 -14.31 -1.12
C VAL A 172 -12.29 -14.38 -2.35
N PHE A 173 -13.05 -13.32 -2.56
CA PHE A 173 -13.84 -13.07 -3.75
C PHE A 173 -13.31 -11.80 -4.40
N MET A 174 -12.53 -11.95 -5.47
CA MET A 174 -11.86 -10.83 -6.13
C MET A 174 -12.52 -10.55 -7.47
N LEU A 175 -13.03 -9.32 -7.62
CA LEU A 175 -13.62 -8.82 -8.86
C LEU A 175 -12.56 -8.10 -9.68
N SER A 176 -12.47 -8.42 -10.96
CA SER A 176 -11.60 -7.73 -11.91
C SER A 176 -12.29 -7.55 -13.25
N PRO A 177 -12.00 -6.49 -14.01
CA PRO A 177 -12.62 -6.27 -15.32
C PRO A 177 -12.09 -7.30 -16.33
N LEU A 178 -13.01 -8.00 -16.98
CA LEU A 178 -12.68 -9.05 -17.95
C LEU A 178 -11.83 -8.52 -19.11
N GLY A 179 -10.62 -9.08 -19.27
CA GLY A 179 -9.71 -8.76 -20.37
C GLY A 179 -9.10 -7.35 -20.32
N LYS A 180 -9.10 -6.66 -19.15
CA LYS A 180 -8.56 -5.30 -18.99
C LYS A 180 -7.26 -5.23 -18.18
N MET A 181 -6.89 -6.31 -17.51
CA MET A 181 -5.57 -6.42 -16.85
C MET A 181 -4.52 -6.91 -17.85
N SER A 182 -3.23 -6.66 -17.56
CA SER A 182 -2.16 -7.27 -18.37
C SER A 182 -2.23 -8.81 -18.32
N ALA A 183 -1.71 -9.47 -19.33
CA ALA A 183 -1.68 -10.94 -19.37
C ALA A 183 -0.95 -11.53 -18.16
N PHE A 184 0.17 -10.89 -17.76
CA PHE A 184 0.93 -11.28 -16.58
C PHE A 184 0.12 -11.16 -15.29
N GLN A 185 -0.54 -10.03 -15.05
CA GLN A 185 -1.35 -9.82 -13.84
C GLN A 185 -2.57 -10.76 -13.81
N THR A 186 -3.21 -10.98 -14.96
CA THR A 186 -4.31 -11.93 -15.09
C THR A 186 -3.86 -13.34 -14.73
N ALA A 187 -2.75 -13.79 -15.31
CA ALA A 187 -2.19 -15.12 -15.02
C ALA A 187 -1.77 -15.25 -13.56
N GLN A 188 -1.17 -14.22 -12.99
CA GLN A 188 -0.74 -14.20 -11.59
C GLN A 188 -1.92 -14.48 -10.62
N MET A 189 -3.11 -13.94 -10.91
CA MET A 189 -4.30 -14.17 -10.10
C MET A 189 -5.01 -15.47 -10.48
N PHE A 190 -5.29 -15.65 -11.76
CA PHE A 190 -6.17 -16.72 -12.20
C PHE A 190 -5.52 -18.12 -12.20
N SER A 191 -4.18 -18.19 -12.16
CA SER A 191 -3.48 -19.47 -12.01
C SER A 191 -3.55 -20.05 -10.60
N LEU A 192 -4.04 -19.30 -9.60
CA LEU A 192 -4.22 -19.81 -8.25
C LEU A 192 -5.35 -20.84 -8.23
N GLN A 193 -5.02 -22.07 -7.75
CA GLN A 193 -5.96 -23.19 -7.67
C GLN A 193 -6.47 -23.43 -6.23
N ASP A 194 -6.10 -22.58 -5.28
CA ASP A 194 -6.48 -22.69 -3.88
C ASP A 194 -8.01 -22.61 -3.73
N PRO A 195 -8.65 -23.53 -2.96
CA PRO A 195 -10.10 -23.63 -2.90
C PRO A 195 -10.77 -22.42 -2.23
N ASN A 196 -10.02 -21.64 -1.49
CA ASN A 196 -10.51 -20.44 -0.81
C ASN A 196 -10.33 -19.14 -1.64
N ILE A 197 -9.80 -19.21 -2.86
CA ILE A 197 -9.63 -18.06 -3.77
C ILE A 197 -10.65 -18.17 -4.90
N HIS A 198 -11.42 -17.12 -5.11
CA HIS A 198 -12.45 -17.05 -6.15
C HIS A 198 -12.27 -15.77 -6.97
N ASN A 199 -11.90 -15.93 -8.24
CA ASN A 199 -11.74 -14.85 -9.20
C ASN A 199 -13.04 -14.67 -10.03
N LEU A 200 -13.63 -13.48 -9.96
CA LEU A 200 -14.81 -13.08 -10.74
C LEU A 200 -14.39 -12.06 -11.80
N ALA A 201 -14.43 -12.48 -13.07
CA ALA A 201 -14.11 -11.62 -14.20
C ALA A 201 -15.40 -10.92 -14.68
N VAL A 202 -15.56 -9.64 -14.33
CA VAL A 202 -16.77 -8.84 -14.61
C VAL A 202 -16.75 -8.35 -16.05
N ARG A 203 -17.85 -8.52 -16.79
CA ARG A 203 -18.04 -8.00 -18.14
C ARG A 203 -18.30 -6.49 -18.11
N GLY A 204 -17.30 -5.72 -17.70
CA GLY A 204 -17.39 -4.29 -17.50
C GLY A 204 -16.02 -3.65 -17.37
N VAL A 205 -15.98 -2.50 -16.73
CA VAL A 205 -14.76 -1.75 -16.40
C VAL A 205 -14.44 -1.86 -14.89
N PHE A 206 -13.29 -1.35 -14.48
CA PHE A 206 -12.86 -1.43 -13.07
C PHE A 206 -13.85 -0.73 -12.11
N ASP A 207 -14.48 0.34 -12.55
CA ASP A 207 -15.48 1.07 -11.76
C ASP A 207 -16.72 0.23 -11.48
N ASP A 208 -17.17 -0.57 -12.45
CA ASP A 208 -18.27 -1.52 -12.23
C ASP A 208 -17.93 -2.50 -11.12
N CYS A 209 -16.69 -3.01 -11.11
CA CYS A 209 -16.21 -3.90 -10.04
C CYS A 209 -16.23 -3.18 -8.68
N GLN A 210 -15.78 -1.93 -8.61
CA GLN A 210 -15.77 -1.15 -7.38
C GLN A 210 -17.20 -0.84 -6.89
N ASP A 211 -18.11 -0.50 -7.79
CA ASP A 211 -19.48 -0.15 -7.44
C ASP A 211 -20.24 -1.38 -6.92
N ILE A 212 -20.01 -2.56 -7.49
CA ILE A 212 -20.53 -3.82 -6.96
C ILE A 212 -20.00 -4.06 -5.53
N VAL A 213 -18.69 -3.92 -5.30
CA VAL A 213 -18.08 -4.11 -3.97
C VAL A 213 -18.67 -3.11 -2.96
N LYS A 214 -18.85 -1.85 -3.34
CA LYS A 214 -19.50 -0.83 -2.50
C LYS A 214 -20.95 -1.20 -2.19
N ALA A 215 -21.73 -1.60 -3.19
CA ALA A 215 -23.14 -1.97 -3.03
C ALA A 215 -23.31 -3.18 -2.11
N VAL A 216 -22.48 -4.21 -2.25
CA VAL A 216 -22.48 -5.38 -1.35
C VAL A 216 -22.05 -4.98 0.07
N SER A 217 -21.05 -4.13 0.20
CA SER A 217 -20.54 -3.67 1.51
C SER A 217 -21.53 -2.77 2.26
N ASN A 218 -22.37 -2.05 1.53
CA ASN A 218 -23.42 -1.19 2.08
C ASN A 218 -24.71 -1.95 2.45
N ASP A 219 -24.88 -3.19 1.96
CA ASP A 219 -25.91 -4.08 2.47
C ASP A 219 -25.48 -4.67 3.81
N HIS A 220 -25.80 -3.97 4.88
CA HIS A 220 -25.40 -4.34 6.24
C HIS A 220 -25.90 -5.73 6.66
N ALA A 221 -27.10 -6.14 6.20
CA ALA A 221 -27.68 -7.45 6.51
C ALA A 221 -26.88 -8.56 5.82
N PHE A 222 -26.57 -8.41 4.53
CA PHE A 222 -25.76 -9.34 3.78
C PHE A 222 -24.32 -9.40 4.33
N LYS A 223 -23.73 -8.23 4.58
CA LYS A 223 -22.37 -8.10 5.13
C LYS A 223 -22.24 -8.83 6.47
N ALA A 224 -23.20 -8.65 7.37
CA ALA A 224 -23.22 -9.33 8.67
C ALA A 224 -23.42 -10.84 8.52
N LYS A 225 -24.41 -11.28 7.72
CA LYS A 225 -24.73 -12.68 7.50
C LYS A 225 -23.54 -13.47 6.93
N TYR A 226 -22.88 -12.91 5.94
CA TYR A 226 -21.76 -13.58 5.23
C TYR A 226 -20.39 -13.12 5.69
N ARG A 227 -20.30 -12.33 6.77
CA ARG A 227 -19.02 -11.84 7.35
C ARG A 227 -18.11 -11.24 6.28
N ILE A 228 -18.66 -10.32 5.49
CA ILE A 228 -17.92 -9.67 4.41
C ILE A 228 -16.95 -8.66 5.01
N GLY A 229 -15.66 -8.81 4.67
CA GLY A 229 -14.60 -7.88 4.98
C GLY A 229 -13.81 -7.45 3.75
N THR A 230 -12.81 -6.62 3.96
CA THR A 230 -11.98 -6.07 2.89
C THR A 230 -10.50 -6.07 3.27
N VAL A 231 -9.63 -6.01 2.26
CA VAL A 231 -8.17 -5.85 2.41
C VAL A 231 -7.68 -4.52 1.84
N ASN A 232 -8.49 -3.47 1.98
CA ASN A 232 -8.20 -2.16 1.42
C ASN A 232 -6.92 -1.54 1.98
N SER A 233 -6.34 -0.60 1.21
CA SER A 233 -5.13 0.14 1.59
C SER A 233 -5.26 0.92 2.89
N ILE A 234 -6.48 1.19 3.32
CA ILE A 234 -6.79 1.93 4.55
C ILE A 234 -6.64 1.11 5.84
N ASN A 235 -6.52 -0.22 5.77
CA ASN A 235 -6.32 -1.04 6.96
C ASN A 235 -5.05 -0.60 7.70
N TRP A 236 -5.16 -0.33 9.00
CA TRP A 236 -4.05 0.18 9.80
C TRP A 236 -2.86 -0.78 9.84
N ALA A 237 -3.10 -2.09 9.90
CA ALA A 237 -2.03 -3.07 9.89
C ALA A 237 -1.18 -3.01 8.59
N ARG A 238 -1.79 -2.63 7.45
CA ARG A 238 -1.04 -2.40 6.22
C ARG A 238 -0.14 -1.18 6.30
N VAL A 239 -0.62 -0.10 6.92
CA VAL A 239 0.18 1.11 7.11
C VAL A 239 1.31 0.85 8.10
N SER A 240 1.02 0.21 9.24
CA SER A 240 2.02 -0.07 10.27
C SER A 240 3.13 -1.01 9.78
N ALA A 241 2.80 -2.03 8.97
CA ALA A 241 3.79 -2.91 8.36
C ALA A 241 4.77 -2.16 7.44
N GLN A 242 4.30 -1.10 6.78
CA GLN A 242 5.12 -0.29 5.90
C GLN A 242 6.08 0.65 6.64
N ILE A 243 5.80 0.98 7.90
CA ILE A 243 6.72 1.78 8.73
C ILE A 243 8.10 1.10 8.83
N VAL A 244 8.12 -0.21 8.91
CA VAL A 244 9.34 -1.01 9.17
C VAL A 244 10.43 -0.75 8.12
N TYR A 245 10.08 -0.75 6.84
CA TYR A 245 11.08 -0.59 5.78
C TYR A 245 11.62 0.84 5.68
N TYR A 246 10.93 1.87 6.18
CA TYR A 246 11.50 3.21 6.31
C TYR A 246 12.65 3.24 7.30
N PHE A 247 12.50 2.59 8.46
CA PHE A 247 13.58 2.42 9.43
C PHE A 247 14.71 1.59 8.86
N LYS A 248 14.42 0.44 8.24
CA LYS A 248 15.43 -0.42 7.61
C LYS A 248 16.25 0.35 6.58
N ALA A 249 15.59 1.10 5.68
CA ALA A 249 16.23 1.90 4.65
C ALA A 249 17.08 3.04 5.23
N TYR A 250 16.57 3.71 6.26
CA TYR A 250 17.33 4.73 6.97
C TYR A 250 18.64 4.18 7.54
N PHE A 251 18.58 3.06 8.24
CA PHE A 251 19.78 2.45 8.82
C PHE A 251 20.76 1.95 7.76
N ALA A 252 20.27 1.48 6.62
CA ALA A 252 21.14 1.05 5.51
C ALA A 252 21.80 2.22 4.76
N ALA A 253 21.13 3.38 4.68
CA ALA A 253 21.60 4.55 3.95
C ALA A 253 22.50 5.48 4.79
N THR A 254 22.53 5.32 6.13
CA THR A 254 23.22 6.20 7.07
C THR A 254 24.24 5.45 7.90
N ARG A 255 25.31 6.13 8.30
CA ARG A 255 26.37 5.57 9.16
C ARG A 255 26.15 5.88 10.63
N HIS A 256 25.53 7.04 10.93
CA HIS A 256 25.33 7.55 12.27
C HIS A 256 23.87 7.96 12.49
N ASP A 257 23.42 7.83 13.73
CA ASP A 257 22.08 8.28 14.12
C ASP A 257 22.06 9.82 14.10
N GLY A 258 20.98 10.40 13.57
CA GLY A 258 20.85 11.83 13.37
C GLY A 258 21.22 12.34 11.97
N GLU A 259 21.89 11.53 11.12
CA GLU A 259 21.97 11.85 9.70
C GLU A 259 20.57 11.87 9.09
N ALA A 260 20.25 12.90 8.31
CA ALA A 260 18.94 13.01 7.67
C ALA A 260 18.94 12.31 6.29
N VAL A 261 17.83 11.69 5.94
CA VAL A 261 17.59 11.12 4.60
C VAL A 261 16.31 11.69 3.99
N SER A 262 16.17 11.64 2.67
CA SER A 262 14.93 11.93 1.97
C SER A 262 14.40 10.66 1.29
N PHE A 263 13.08 10.50 1.30
CA PHE A 263 12.42 9.39 0.61
C PHE A 263 11.59 9.92 -0.56
N SER A 264 11.76 9.31 -1.73
CA SER A 264 10.88 9.53 -2.88
C SER A 264 9.92 8.35 -3.03
N VAL A 265 8.63 8.64 -3.03
CA VAL A 265 7.57 7.65 -2.88
C VAL A 265 6.54 7.80 -4.00
N PRO A 266 6.48 6.83 -4.93
CA PRO A 266 5.36 6.74 -5.88
C PRO A 266 4.05 6.59 -5.13
N SER A 267 3.09 7.50 -5.37
CA SER A 267 1.89 7.61 -4.53
C SER A 267 0.61 7.74 -5.34
N GLY A 268 -0.31 6.78 -5.17
CA GLY A 268 -1.70 6.88 -5.55
C GLY A 268 -2.59 7.05 -4.31
N ASN A 269 -2.80 5.98 -3.55
CA ASN A 269 -3.65 5.97 -2.35
C ASN A 269 -3.02 6.58 -1.09
N PHE A 270 -1.85 7.18 -1.17
CA PHE A 270 -1.11 7.82 -0.07
C PHE A 270 -0.66 6.85 1.04
N GLY A 271 -0.92 5.56 0.95
CA GLY A 271 -0.65 4.59 2.03
C GLY A 271 0.84 4.45 2.37
N ASN A 272 1.69 4.29 1.36
CA ASN A 272 3.12 4.13 1.51
C ASN A 272 3.76 5.39 2.13
N ILE A 273 3.53 6.56 1.55
CA ILE A 273 4.11 7.81 2.05
C ILE A 273 3.52 8.22 3.42
N CYS A 274 2.29 7.81 3.73
CA CYS A 274 1.70 7.95 5.07
C CYS A 274 2.53 7.17 6.12
N ALA A 275 2.98 5.95 5.79
CA ALA A 275 3.87 5.21 6.68
C ALA A 275 5.21 5.93 6.90
N GLY A 276 5.74 6.58 5.87
CA GLY A 276 6.92 7.46 5.99
C GLY A 276 6.67 8.67 6.88
N HIS A 277 5.50 9.29 6.75
CA HIS A 277 5.08 10.38 7.65
C HIS A 277 5.05 9.92 9.11
N ILE A 278 4.44 8.77 9.37
CA ILE A 278 4.38 8.21 10.72
C ILE A 278 5.78 7.88 11.25
N ALA A 279 6.65 7.27 10.44
CA ALA A 279 8.04 7.02 10.81
C ALA A 279 8.76 8.31 11.24
N ARG A 280 8.55 9.41 10.48
CA ARG A 280 9.07 10.73 10.82
C ARG A 280 8.48 11.25 12.14
N MET A 281 7.18 11.11 12.37
CA MET A 281 6.51 11.50 13.62
C MET A 281 6.99 10.66 14.82
N MET A 282 7.44 9.42 14.60
CA MET A 282 8.08 8.58 15.61
C MET A 282 9.51 8.99 15.94
N GLY A 283 10.10 9.91 15.18
CA GLY A 283 11.45 10.43 15.42
C GLY A 283 12.52 9.98 14.42
N LEU A 284 12.14 9.26 13.35
CA LEU A 284 13.11 8.92 12.30
C LEU A 284 13.56 10.19 11.57
N PRO A 285 14.88 10.46 11.40
CA PRO A 285 15.38 11.68 10.79
C PRO A 285 15.13 11.75 9.28
N ILE A 286 13.89 12.01 8.90
CA ILE A 286 13.47 12.19 7.51
C ILE A 286 13.46 13.69 7.19
N ARG A 287 14.31 14.10 6.25
CA ARG A 287 14.42 15.48 5.78
C ARG A 287 13.25 15.85 4.89
N ARG A 288 12.99 15.02 3.85
CA ARG A 288 11.87 15.18 2.92
C ARG A 288 11.14 13.87 2.67
N LEU A 289 9.83 13.98 2.56
CA LEU A 289 8.94 12.99 1.97
C LEU A 289 8.51 13.54 0.60
N ILE A 290 9.09 13.00 -0.46
CA ILE A 290 8.89 13.46 -1.83
C ILE A 290 7.77 12.62 -2.43
N LEU A 291 6.60 13.21 -2.57
CA LEU A 291 5.43 12.59 -3.13
C LEU A 291 5.48 12.66 -4.65
N ALA A 292 5.59 11.52 -5.31
CA ALA A 292 5.56 11.43 -6.76
C ALA A 292 4.20 10.95 -7.24
N THR A 293 3.54 11.73 -8.11
CA THR A 293 2.32 11.34 -8.81
C THR A 293 2.59 11.08 -10.28
N ASN A 294 1.66 10.37 -10.93
CA ASN A 294 1.58 10.33 -12.38
C ASN A 294 0.68 11.47 -12.90
N GLU A 295 0.09 11.32 -14.09
CA GLU A 295 -0.82 12.29 -14.69
C GLU A 295 -2.10 12.51 -13.86
N ASN A 296 -2.40 11.61 -12.91
CA ASN A 296 -3.46 11.78 -11.92
C ASN A 296 -2.89 12.49 -10.68
N ASP A 297 -2.72 13.78 -10.80
CA ASP A 297 -1.91 14.64 -9.93
C ASP A 297 -2.68 15.33 -8.78
N VAL A 298 -3.79 14.74 -8.32
CA VAL A 298 -4.65 15.32 -7.26
C VAL A 298 -3.88 15.63 -5.98
N LEU A 299 -2.96 14.74 -5.59
CA LEU A 299 -2.12 14.96 -4.42
C LEU A 299 -1.08 16.06 -4.66
N ASP A 300 -0.42 16.07 -5.82
CA ASP A 300 0.52 17.13 -6.18
C ASP A 300 -0.18 18.49 -6.23
N GLU A 301 -1.39 18.56 -6.79
CA GLU A 301 -2.23 19.79 -6.77
C GLU A 301 -2.41 20.29 -5.32
N PHE A 302 -2.77 19.39 -4.39
CA PHE A 302 -2.95 19.78 -2.98
C PHE A 302 -1.66 20.33 -2.35
N PHE A 303 -0.54 19.62 -2.48
CA PHE A 303 0.71 20.05 -1.84
C PHE A 303 1.24 21.37 -2.42
N ARG A 304 0.91 21.70 -3.66
CA ARG A 304 1.27 22.99 -4.30
C ARG A 304 0.30 24.13 -4.00
N THR A 305 -0.99 23.81 -3.83
CA THR A 305 -2.04 24.85 -3.82
C THR A 305 -2.88 24.91 -2.56
N GLY A 306 -2.89 23.87 -1.75
CA GLY A 306 -3.81 23.72 -0.62
C GLY A 306 -5.20 23.19 -0.99
N VAL A 307 -5.49 23.01 -2.29
CA VAL A 307 -6.79 22.55 -2.78
C VAL A 307 -6.78 21.04 -3.01
N TYR A 308 -7.60 20.31 -2.28
CA TYR A 308 -7.84 18.89 -2.52
C TYR A 308 -9.16 18.69 -3.26
N ARG A 309 -9.04 18.33 -4.52
CA ARG A 309 -10.18 18.16 -5.42
C ARG A 309 -10.09 16.81 -6.12
N PRO A 310 -10.64 15.73 -5.52
CA PRO A 310 -10.78 14.46 -6.21
C PRO A 310 -11.52 14.65 -7.54
N ARG A 311 -11.01 14.01 -8.60
CA ARG A 311 -11.63 14.08 -9.93
C ARG A 311 -12.70 13.00 -10.05
N ALA A 312 -13.69 13.24 -10.87
CA ALA A 312 -14.67 12.21 -11.22
C ALA A 312 -13.97 11.05 -11.97
N THR A 313 -14.58 9.88 -11.93
CA THR A 313 -14.05 8.68 -12.59
C THR A 313 -13.74 8.91 -14.07
N ALA A 314 -14.61 9.62 -14.79
CA ALA A 314 -14.41 9.95 -16.20
C ALA A 314 -13.22 10.89 -16.47
N GLU A 315 -12.72 11.58 -15.45
CA GLU A 315 -11.55 12.46 -15.53
C GLU A 315 -10.25 11.74 -15.12
N THR A 316 -10.34 10.54 -14.53
CA THR A 316 -9.18 9.73 -14.17
C THR A 316 -8.53 9.19 -15.45
N ARG A 317 -7.25 9.47 -15.61
CA ARG A 317 -6.49 9.05 -16.80
C ARG A 317 -5.97 7.63 -16.59
N GLN A 318 -6.13 6.80 -17.61
CA GLN A 318 -5.40 5.53 -17.68
C GLN A 318 -3.96 5.81 -18.11
N THR A 319 -3.00 5.37 -17.31
CA THR A 319 -1.58 5.64 -17.54
C THR A 319 -0.77 4.35 -17.60
N SER A 320 0.51 4.48 -17.96
CA SER A 320 1.47 3.36 -17.91
C SER A 320 1.99 3.04 -16.50
N SER A 321 1.53 3.79 -15.46
CA SER A 321 1.75 3.44 -14.05
C SER A 321 0.41 3.26 -13.32
N PRO A 322 -0.38 2.23 -13.67
CA PRO A 322 -1.81 2.11 -13.35
C PRO A 322 -2.11 1.98 -11.85
N SER A 323 -1.19 1.53 -11.01
CA SER A 323 -1.40 1.49 -9.55
C SER A 323 -1.52 2.88 -8.92
N MET A 324 -1.15 3.93 -9.66
CA MET A 324 -1.25 5.33 -9.26
C MET A 324 -2.40 6.07 -9.96
N ASP A 325 -3.22 5.40 -10.76
CA ASP A 325 -4.41 5.97 -11.42
C ASP A 325 -5.54 6.15 -10.39
N ILE A 326 -5.31 7.07 -9.49
CA ILE A 326 -6.16 7.32 -8.31
C ILE A 326 -6.58 8.78 -8.29
N SER A 327 -7.89 9.02 -8.24
CA SER A 327 -8.46 10.36 -8.10
C SER A 327 -8.81 10.75 -6.67
N LYS A 328 -9.12 9.77 -5.81
CA LYS A 328 -9.40 9.99 -4.39
C LYS A 328 -8.45 9.14 -3.54
N ALA A 329 -7.40 9.76 -3.01
CA ALA A 329 -6.38 9.09 -2.22
C ALA A 329 -6.89 8.72 -0.83
N SER A 330 -7.18 7.44 -0.62
CA SER A 330 -7.92 6.97 0.55
C SER A 330 -7.18 7.18 1.89
N ASN A 331 -5.84 7.14 1.93
CA ASN A 331 -5.08 7.35 3.16
C ASN A 331 -4.68 8.82 3.40
N PHE A 332 -5.00 9.70 2.47
CA PHE A 332 -4.68 11.12 2.60
C PHE A 332 -5.39 11.77 3.80
N GLU A 333 -6.54 11.27 4.16
CA GLU A 333 -7.30 11.67 5.34
C GLU A 333 -6.48 11.57 6.64
N ARG A 334 -5.58 10.59 6.75
CA ARG A 334 -4.69 10.43 7.92
C ARG A 334 -3.71 11.58 8.05
N PHE A 335 -3.12 12.00 6.94
CA PHE A 335 -2.23 13.15 6.95
C PHE A 335 -2.97 14.45 7.26
N VAL A 336 -4.14 14.65 6.65
CA VAL A 336 -4.95 15.85 6.94
C VAL A 336 -5.39 15.87 8.40
N PHE A 337 -5.70 14.73 8.99
CA PHE A 337 -6.01 14.64 10.42
C PHE A 337 -4.86 15.17 11.29
N ASP A 338 -3.63 14.73 11.04
CA ASP A 338 -2.45 15.27 11.73
C ASP A 338 -2.22 16.76 11.42
N LEU A 339 -2.37 17.15 10.15
CA LEU A 339 -2.18 18.53 9.68
C LEU A 339 -3.10 19.53 10.38
N VAL A 340 -4.35 19.15 10.63
CA VAL A 340 -5.33 20.00 11.34
C VAL A 340 -5.27 19.84 12.86
N GLY A 341 -4.17 19.30 13.39
CA GLY A 341 -3.96 19.13 14.84
C GLY A 341 -4.82 18.04 15.46
N ARG A 342 -5.19 17.02 14.68
CA ARG A 342 -6.03 15.88 15.08
C ARG A 342 -7.46 16.29 15.48
N ASP A 343 -7.95 17.38 14.88
CA ASP A 343 -9.34 17.82 15.04
C ASP A 343 -10.27 16.97 14.13
N ALA A 344 -10.88 15.96 14.73
CA ALA A 344 -11.82 15.08 14.04
C ALA A 344 -13.07 15.80 13.49
N SER A 345 -13.50 16.88 14.15
CA SER A 345 -14.63 17.69 13.68
C SER A 345 -14.26 18.40 12.38
N LYS A 346 -13.05 18.93 12.31
CA LYS A 346 -12.55 19.59 11.11
C LYS A 346 -12.39 18.61 9.96
N VAL A 347 -11.82 17.42 10.21
CA VAL A 347 -11.72 16.37 9.18
C VAL A 347 -13.11 15.96 8.68
N ARG A 348 -14.08 15.78 9.55
CA ARG A 348 -15.45 15.45 9.16
C ARG A 348 -16.09 16.53 8.28
N GLU A 349 -15.87 17.81 8.61
CA GLU A 349 -16.32 18.95 7.78
C GLU A 349 -15.71 18.85 6.37
N LEU A 350 -14.39 18.70 6.26
CA LEU A 350 -13.66 18.63 4.99
C LEU A 350 -14.10 17.42 4.16
N TRP A 351 -14.19 16.24 4.79
CA TRP A 351 -14.54 15.00 4.09
C TRP A 351 -16.03 14.93 3.70
N THR A 352 -16.93 15.62 4.42
CA THR A 352 -18.33 15.73 4.01
C THR A 352 -18.45 16.37 2.63
N SER A 353 -17.63 17.37 2.30
CA SER A 353 -17.57 17.95 0.96
C SER A 353 -17.03 16.94 -0.07
N VAL A 354 -15.91 16.30 0.24
CA VAL A 354 -15.25 15.31 -0.62
C VAL A 354 -16.15 14.10 -0.90
N ASP A 355 -16.86 13.60 0.10
CA ASP A 355 -17.73 12.44 -0.04
C ASP A 355 -18.97 12.73 -0.90
N ARG A 356 -19.33 14.01 -1.06
CA ARG A 356 -20.39 14.49 -1.97
C ARG A 356 -19.86 14.84 -3.37
N GLY A 357 -18.61 14.50 -3.68
CA GLY A 357 -17.97 14.82 -4.97
C GLY A 357 -17.42 16.24 -5.08
N GLY A 358 -17.33 16.96 -3.95
CA GLY A 358 -16.76 18.31 -3.88
C GLY A 358 -15.26 18.30 -3.55
N ALA A 359 -14.78 19.46 -3.13
CA ALA A 359 -13.39 19.74 -2.79
C ALA A 359 -13.30 20.46 -1.45
N PHE A 360 -12.09 20.55 -0.89
CA PHE A 360 -11.79 21.51 0.17
C PHE A 360 -10.53 22.33 -0.17
N ASP A 361 -10.43 23.50 0.43
CA ASP A 361 -9.34 24.45 0.23
C ASP A 361 -8.76 24.87 1.58
N LEU A 362 -7.48 24.62 1.79
CA LEU A 362 -6.71 25.05 2.95
C LEU A 362 -5.69 26.16 2.62
N SER A 363 -5.65 26.69 1.39
CA SER A 363 -4.62 27.60 0.90
C SER A 363 -4.43 28.86 1.77
N GLY A 364 -5.51 29.41 2.30
CA GLY A 364 -5.50 30.59 3.16
C GLY A 364 -5.37 30.28 4.67
N THR A 365 -5.05 29.06 5.06
CA THR A 365 -5.03 28.65 6.46
C THR A 365 -3.62 28.47 7.00
N PRO A 366 -3.43 28.58 8.34
CA PRO A 366 -2.17 28.21 8.97
C PRO A 366 -1.77 26.74 8.74
N TRP A 367 -2.74 25.84 8.54
CA TRP A 367 -2.46 24.44 8.27
C TRP A 367 -1.70 24.25 6.96
N PHE A 368 -2.06 24.97 5.89
CA PHE A 368 -1.32 24.88 4.62
C PHE A 368 0.11 25.36 4.77
N ALA A 369 0.33 26.47 5.49
CA ALA A 369 1.67 26.94 5.79
C ALA A 369 2.49 25.90 6.58
N GLY A 370 1.84 25.13 7.49
CA GLY A 370 2.46 24.09 8.31
C GLY A 370 2.83 22.80 7.54
N ILE A 371 2.45 22.64 6.29
CA ILE A 371 2.82 21.46 5.47
C ILE A 371 4.35 21.29 5.39
N ALA A 372 5.09 22.40 5.29
CA ALA A 372 6.54 22.38 5.25
C ALA A 372 7.18 21.77 6.49
N ASP A 373 6.55 21.91 7.67
CA ASP A 373 7.04 21.34 8.93
C ASP A 373 6.93 19.82 8.96
N HIS A 374 6.02 19.25 8.16
CA HIS A 374 5.90 17.82 7.96
C HIS A 374 6.87 17.25 6.91
N GLY A 375 7.68 18.10 6.26
CA GLY A 375 8.73 17.73 5.32
C GLY A 375 8.23 17.26 3.96
N PHE A 376 6.97 17.48 3.61
CA PHE A 376 6.43 17.09 2.30
C PHE A 376 6.84 18.07 1.19
N VAL A 377 7.22 17.47 0.07
CA VAL A 377 7.32 18.12 -1.25
C VAL A 377 6.72 17.18 -2.28
N SER A 378 6.27 17.70 -3.43
CA SER A 378 5.60 16.87 -4.43
C SER A 378 6.00 17.21 -5.85
N GLY A 379 5.69 16.32 -6.77
CA GLY A 379 5.86 16.54 -8.19
C GLY A 379 5.10 15.50 -9.01
N ARG A 380 5.00 15.78 -10.30
CA ARG A 380 4.30 14.96 -11.28
C ARG A 380 5.26 14.39 -12.31
N SER A 381 5.01 13.16 -12.74
CA SER A 381 5.67 12.48 -13.84
C SER A 381 4.67 12.16 -14.95
N THR A 382 5.10 12.26 -16.19
CA THR A 382 4.32 11.94 -17.37
C THR A 382 4.81 10.65 -18.00
N HIS A 383 4.07 10.09 -18.97
CA HIS A 383 4.51 8.92 -19.73
C HIS A 383 5.88 9.13 -20.38
N ALA A 384 6.11 10.29 -20.99
CA ALA A 384 7.41 10.64 -21.58
C ALA A 384 8.54 10.67 -20.53
N ASP A 385 8.28 11.20 -19.33
CA ASP A 385 9.23 11.22 -18.22
C ASP A 385 9.57 9.79 -17.76
N ARG A 386 8.56 8.90 -17.67
CA ARG A 386 8.75 7.49 -17.33
C ARG A 386 9.68 6.79 -18.31
N LEU A 387 9.40 6.89 -19.61
CA LEU A 387 10.23 6.29 -20.66
C LEU A 387 11.68 6.81 -20.59
N ALA A 388 11.84 8.13 -20.46
CA ALA A 388 13.17 8.75 -20.35
C ALA A 388 13.91 8.31 -19.08
N THR A 389 13.20 8.18 -17.96
CA THR A 389 13.80 7.74 -16.68
C THR A 389 14.20 6.28 -16.71
N ILE A 390 13.36 5.39 -17.27
CA ILE A 390 13.68 3.96 -17.44
C ILE A 390 14.95 3.82 -18.31
N ARG A 391 15.04 4.53 -19.46
CA ARG A 391 16.24 4.53 -20.32
C ARG A 391 17.47 4.99 -19.56
N ARG A 392 17.38 6.16 -18.91
CA ARG A 392 18.51 6.74 -18.16
C ARG A 392 19.03 5.82 -17.06
N VAL A 393 18.14 5.20 -16.29
CA VAL A 393 18.54 4.27 -15.21
C VAL A 393 19.18 3.03 -15.82
N PHE A 394 18.62 2.49 -16.90
CA PHE A 394 19.20 1.33 -17.58
C PHE A 394 20.57 1.63 -18.18
N GLU A 395 20.74 2.75 -18.88
CA GLU A 395 22.00 3.15 -19.50
C GLU A 395 23.13 3.43 -18.50
N ARG A 396 22.78 3.97 -17.32
CA ARG A 396 23.78 4.35 -16.31
C ARG A 396 24.10 3.26 -15.30
N HIS A 397 23.14 2.42 -14.99
CA HIS A 397 23.23 1.48 -13.88
C HIS A 397 22.95 0.03 -14.27
N GLU A 398 22.69 -0.24 -15.55
CA GLU A 398 22.31 -1.56 -16.09
C GLU A 398 21.10 -2.18 -15.35
N LEU A 399 20.26 -1.32 -14.76
CA LEU A 399 19.12 -1.70 -13.94
C LEU A 399 17.81 -1.39 -14.66
N MET A 400 16.98 -2.42 -14.88
CA MET A 400 15.59 -2.21 -15.29
C MET A 400 14.74 -1.90 -14.06
N ILE A 401 13.94 -0.84 -14.15
CA ILE A 401 12.96 -0.41 -13.15
C ILE A 401 11.57 -0.42 -13.76
N ASP A 402 10.55 -0.59 -12.91
CA ASP A 402 9.16 -0.50 -13.34
C ASP A 402 8.72 0.97 -13.53
N THR A 403 7.54 1.12 -14.11
CA THR A 403 6.98 2.43 -14.48
C THR A 403 6.70 3.33 -13.29
N HIS A 404 6.21 2.78 -12.18
CA HIS A 404 5.92 3.55 -10.97
C HIS A 404 7.21 3.97 -10.26
N THR A 405 8.20 3.09 -10.18
CA THR A 405 9.53 3.41 -9.66
C THR A 405 10.18 4.53 -10.49
N ALA A 406 9.95 4.54 -11.80
CA ALA A 406 10.41 5.61 -12.66
C ALA A 406 9.79 6.98 -12.30
N ASP A 407 8.49 7.02 -12.00
CA ASP A 407 7.82 8.22 -11.49
C ASP A 407 8.50 8.73 -10.20
N GLY A 408 8.76 7.79 -9.25
CA GLY A 408 9.46 8.11 -8.00
C GLY A 408 10.87 8.65 -8.20
N ILE A 409 11.67 8.02 -9.06
CA ILE A 409 13.05 8.47 -9.33
C ILE A 409 13.05 9.84 -10.02
N LYS A 410 12.18 10.06 -11.01
CA LYS A 410 12.05 11.34 -11.73
C LYS A 410 11.79 12.48 -10.76
N VAL A 411 10.74 12.38 -9.96
CA VAL A 411 10.36 13.43 -9.01
C VAL A 411 11.38 13.54 -7.87
N GLY A 412 11.92 12.40 -7.41
CA GLY A 412 12.96 12.37 -6.39
C GLY A 412 14.20 13.19 -6.79
N LEU A 413 14.64 13.04 -8.04
CA LEU A 413 15.81 13.77 -8.55
C LEU A 413 15.57 15.28 -8.67
N GLU A 414 14.34 15.74 -8.90
CA GLU A 414 13.98 17.16 -8.93
C GLU A 414 14.09 17.81 -7.54
N HIS A 415 13.91 17.01 -6.48
CA HIS A 415 13.94 17.47 -5.10
C HIS A 415 15.19 16.99 -4.33
N ARG A 416 16.18 16.41 -5.02
CA ARG A 416 17.41 15.92 -4.40
C ARG A 416 18.22 17.07 -3.80
N GLU A 417 18.66 16.90 -2.55
CA GLU A 417 19.51 17.85 -1.84
C GLU A 417 20.96 17.33 -1.75
N ALA A 418 21.94 18.18 -1.98
CA ALA A 418 23.34 17.82 -1.83
C ALA A 418 23.66 17.44 -0.37
N GLY A 419 24.34 16.32 -0.18
CA GLY A 419 24.73 15.83 1.14
C GLY A 419 23.61 15.11 1.92
N VAL A 420 22.39 15.00 1.37
CA VAL A 420 21.29 14.25 1.96
C VAL A 420 21.02 13.01 1.09
N PRO A 421 21.18 11.77 1.59
CA PRO A 421 20.84 10.57 0.85
C PRO A 421 19.37 10.59 0.42
N LEU A 422 19.14 10.35 -0.88
CA LEU A 422 17.81 10.16 -1.47
C LEU A 422 17.56 8.66 -1.64
N ILE A 423 16.49 8.17 -1.03
CA ILE A 423 16.05 6.79 -1.13
C ILE A 423 14.75 6.76 -1.94
N CYS A 424 14.80 6.20 -3.14
CA CYS A 424 13.61 5.96 -3.96
C CYS A 424 13.02 4.60 -3.61
N LEU A 425 11.70 4.53 -3.40
CA LEU A 425 11.04 3.28 -3.10
C LEU A 425 10.63 2.55 -4.38
N GLU A 426 11.06 1.30 -4.53
CA GLU A 426 10.63 0.43 -5.61
C GLU A 426 9.16 0.03 -5.40
N THR A 427 8.38 0.02 -6.47
CA THR A 427 6.95 -0.29 -6.40
C THR A 427 6.64 -1.70 -6.89
N ALA A 428 7.28 -2.11 -7.99
CA ALA A 428 7.08 -3.42 -8.60
C ALA A 428 8.34 -3.85 -9.39
N LEU A 429 8.38 -5.12 -9.79
CA LEU A 429 9.39 -5.56 -10.76
C LEU A 429 8.91 -5.27 -12.20
N PRO A 430 9.86 -4.96 -13.12
CA PRO A 430 9.56 -4.59 -14.51
C PRO A 430 8.72 -5.61 -15.29
N ALA A 431 8.83 -6.90 -14.96
CA ALA A 431 8.11 -7.99 -15.61
C ALA A 431 6.58 -7.79 -15.67
N LYS A 432 6.01 -7.04 -14.71
CA LYS A 432 4.58 -6.73 -14.65
C LYS A 432 4.12 -5.71 -15.71
N PHE A 433 5.04 -4.93 -16.25
CA PHE A 433 4.78 -3.78 -17.15
C PHE A 433 5.60 -3.89 -18.43
N ALA A 434 5.69 -5.11 -18.98
CA ALA A 434 6.58 -5.46 -20.10
C ALA A 434 6.36 -4.59 -21.35
N GLU A 435 5.14 -4.16 -21.62
CA GLU A 435 4.81 -3.31 -22.77
C GLU A 435 5.55 -1.96 -22.68
N THR A 436 5.43 -1.25 -21.58
CA THR A 436 6.10 0.06 -21.40
C THR A 436 7.62 -0.09 -21.28
N ILE A 437 8.11 -1.18 -20.69
CA ILE A 437 9.56 -1.46 -20.67
C ILE A 437 10.06 -1.71 -22.08
N GLY A 438 9.30 -2.46 -22.88
CA GLY A 438 9.61 -2.69 -24.31
C GLY A 438 9.63 -1.39 -25.12
N GLU A 439 8.67 -0.48 -24.89
CA GLU A 439 8.63 0.85 -25.48
C GLU A 439 9.87 1.70 -25.09
N ALA A 440 10.27 1.64 -23.82
CA ALA A 440 11.40 2.40 -23.33
C ALA A 440 12.75 1.86 -23.84
N LEU A 441 12.95 0.53 -23.84
CA LEU A 441 14.26 -0.08 -23.99
C LEU A 441 14.42 -0.92 -25.28
N GLY A 442 13.36 -1.12 -26.06
CA GLY A 442 13.37 -1.99 -27.23
C GLY A 442 13.55 -3.48 -26.89
N ARG A 443 13.36 -3.88 -25.64
CA ARG A 443 13.51 -5.25 -25.16
C ARG A 443 12.54 -5.58 -24.04
N ALA A 444 12.13 -6.83 -23.91
CA ALA A 444 11.31 -7.29 -22.81
C ALA A 444 12.12 -7.35 -21.48
N PRO A 445 11.51 -7.11 -20.34
CA PRO A 445 12.12 -7.33 -19.04
C PRO A 445 12.35 -8.81 -18.77
N LEU A 446 13.41 -9.13 -18.01
CA LEU A 446 13.61 -10.47 -17.49
C LEU A 446 12.49 -10.82 -16.49
N ARG A 447 12.05 -12.07 -16.55
CA ARG A 447 11.09 -12.61 -15.58
C ARG A 447 11.86 -13.32 -14.46
N PRO A 448 11.46 -13.14 -13.20
CA PRO A 448 12.03 -13.92 -12.11
C PRO A 448 11.76 -15.43 -12.29
N PRO A 449 12.60 -16.29 -11.68
CA PRO A 449 12.39 -17.73 -11.68
C PRO A 449 10.97 -18.10 -11.21
N GLY A 450 10.30 -19.00 -11.94
CA GLY A 450 8.93 -19.41 -11.66
C GLY A 450 7.85 -18.54 -12.31
N PHE A 451 8.22 -17.44 -12.98
CA PHE A 451 7.29 -16.59 -13.73
C PHE A 451 7.51 -16.59 -15.24
N GLU A 452 8.41 -17.43 -15.74
CA GLU A 452 8.80 -17.45 -17.16
C GLU A 452 7.61 -17.73 -18.08
N ASN A 453 6.75 -18.66 -17.68
CA ASN A 453 5.60 -19.13 -18.45
C ASN A 453 4.30 -19.07 -17.65
N ILE A 454 4.13 -18.04 -16.82
CA ILE A 454 2.98 -17.94 -15.91
C ILE A 454 1.64 -17.87 -16.68
N GLU A 455 1.64 -17.31 -17.89
CA GLU A 455 0.46 -17.21 -18.75
C GLU A 455 0.00 -18.56 -19.30
N ASP A 456 0.88 -19.56 -19.35
CA ASP A 456 0.58 -20.92 -19.83
C ASP A 456 -0.02 -21.81 -18.72
N LEU A 457 -0.01 -21.35 -17.47
CA LEU A 457 -0.60 -22.09 -16.37
C LEU A 457 -2.13 -22.18 -16.50
N PRO A 458 -2.77 -23.27 -16.02
CA PRO A 458 -4.22 -23.37 -15.98
C PRO A 458 -4.84 -22.21 -15.20
N GLN A 459 -5.73 -21.47 -15.84
CA GLN A 459 -6.38 -20.32 -15.25
C GLN A 459 -7.80 -20.64 -14.80
N ARG A 460 -8.19 -20.16 -13.62
CA ARG A 460 -9.50 -20.34 -13.02
C ARG A 460 -10.15 -19.01 -12.70
N SER A 461 -11.20 -18.67 -13.41
CA SER A 461 -12.04 -17.52 -13.11
C SER A 461 -13.48 -17.80 -13.55
N VAL A 462 -14.42 -17.03 -13.03
CA VAL A 462 -15.83 -17.09 -13.43
C VAL A 462 -16.20 -15.74 -14.05
N ALA A 463 -16.59 -15.76 -15.33
CA ALA A 463 -17.12 -14.59 -16.00
C ALA A 463 -18.53 -14.28 -15.45
N ILE A 464 -18.77 -13.03 -15.08
CA ILE A 464 -20.03 -12.58 -14.48
C ILE A 464 -20.45 -11.23 -15.07
N GLU A 465 -21.76 -11.03 -15.18
CA GLU A 465 -22.29 -9.70 -15.57
C GLU A 465 -22.10 -8.68 -14.43
N PRO A 466 -22.06 -7.36 -14.71
CA PRO A 466 -21.91 -6.33 -13.70
C PRO A 466 -23.21 -6.16 -12.89
N ASP A 467 -23.59 -7.21 -12.18
CA ASP A 467 -24.82 -7.31 -11.41
C ASP A 467 -24.52 -7.65 -9.94
N VAL A 468 -25.01 -6.80 -9.02
CA VAL A 468 -24.80 -6.91 -7.57
C VAL A 468 -25.42 -8.20 -7.03
N GLN A 469 -26.63 -8.60 -7.52
CA GLN A 469 -27.31 -9.78 -7.02
C GLN A 469 -26.59 -11.06 -7.47
N ALA A 470 -26.10 -11.10 -8.71
CA ALA A 470 -25.33 -12.24 -9.22
C ALA A 470 -24.08 -12.49 -8.37
N VAL A 471 -23.36 -11.42 -7.95
CA VAL A 471 -22.18 -11.52 -7.07
C VAL A 471 -22.59 -11.98 -5.66
N LYS A 472 -23.68 -11.46 -5.09
CA LYS A 472 -24.21 -11.92 -3.80
C LYS A 472 -24.58 -13.40 -3.83
N ASP A 473 -25.26 -13.84 -4.87
CA ASP A 473 -25.65 -15.25 -5.04
C ASP A 473 -24.43 -16.17 -5.20
N PHE A 474 -23.38 -15.70 -5.90
CA PHE A 474 -22.12 -16.42 -6.00
C PHE A 474 -21.47 -16.59 -4.63
N ILE A 475 -21.33 -15.50 -3.85
CA ILE A 475 -20.78 -15.54 -2.49
C ILE A 475 -21.60 -16.50 -1.61
N ALA A 476 -22.94 -16.36 -1.61
CA ALA A 476 -23.81 -17.20 -0.80
C ALA A 476 -23.63 -18.69 -1.03
N ARG A 477 -23.51 -19.10 -2.30
CA ARG A 477 -23.28 -20.52 -2.68
C ARG A 477 -21.95 -21.06 -2.17
N HIS A 478 -20.87 -20.25 -2.21
CA HIS A 478 -19.52 -20.69 -1.83
C HIS A 478 -19.22 -20.57 -0.34
N VAL A 479 -20.01 -19.78 0.42
CA VAL A 479 -19.87 -19.67 1.87
C VAL A 479 -20.71 -20.73 2.59
N ALA A 480 -21.83 -21.15 2.01
CA ALA A 480 -22.71 -22.18 2.60
C ALA A 480 -22.19 -23.62 2.41
N ALA A 481 -21.20 -23.80 1.54
CA ALA A 481 -20.52 -25.08 1.30
C ALA A 481 -19.26 -25.18 2.16
#